data_d894839880c0c2a29a696aaf66fcb06b
#
_entry.id   d894839880c0c2a29a696aaf66fcb06b
#
_cell.length_a   1.000
_cell.length_b   1.000
_cell.length_c   1.000
_cell.angle_alpha   90.00
_cell.angle_beta   90.00
_cell.angle_gamma   90.00
#
_symmetry.space_group_name_H-M   'P 1'
#
loop_
_entity.id
_entity.type
_entity.pdbx_description
1 polymer ?
#
loop_
_entity_poly.entity_id
_entity_poly.type
_entity_poly.pdbx_seq_one_letter_code
_entity_poly.pdbx_strand_id
1 'polypeptide(L)'
;MELSDEIIINAPKDRVYEALNDPEILKQCIPGCEELIKHSDTELEAKVVLKIGPVKAKFSGDVQLETSGAPDAISLTGQGNGGAAGHAKGGADVSLVADGDTTILRYEAKADIGGKLAQLGGRLIQSTAKKLAGKFFKSFAAVIDEETIA
;
A
#
# COMPACT_ATOMS: atom_id res chain seq x y z
N MET A 1 0.98 14.24 6.02
CA MET A 1 1.86 13.08 6.29
C MET A 1 2.62 12.69 5.03
N GLU A 2 3.91 12.46 5.15
CA GLU A 2 4.75 12.00 4.05
C GLU A 2 5.57 10.80 4.51
N LEU A 3 5.76 9.84 3.61
CA LEU A 3 6.48 8.61 3.87
C LEU A 3 7.27 8.19 2.64
N SER A 4 8.53 7.81 2.79
CA SER A 4 9.34 7.28 1.70
C SER A 4 10.29 6.21 2.21
N ASP A 5 10.57 5.23 1.38
CA ASP A 5 11.52 4.16 1.71
C ASP A 5 11.98 3.44 0.44
N GLU A 6 12.94 2.55 0.62
CA GLU A 6 13.51 1.72 -0.42
C GLU A 6 13.63 0.29 0.10
N ILE A 7 13.16 -0.67 -0.70
CA ILE A 7 13.13 -2.09 -0.32
C ILE A 7 13.70 -2.91 -1.47
N ILE A 8 14.46 -3.97 -1.12
CA ILE A 8 14.95 -4.94 -2.09
C ILE A 8 14.01 -6.13 -2.11
N ILE A 9 13.48 -6.46 -3.29
CA ILE A 9 12.58 -7.59 -3.52
C ILE A 9 13.33 -8.64 -4.33
N ASN A 10 13.29 -9.88 -3.86
CA ASN A 10 14.01 -10.99 -4.47
C ASN A 10 13.23 -11.61 -5.65
N ALA A 11 13.02 -10.83 -6.68
CA ALA A 11 12.38 -11.23 -7.92
C ALA A 11 12.69 -10.24 -9.03
N PRO A 12 12.58 -10.64 -10.31
CA PRO A 12 12.76 -9.72 -11.43
C PRO A 12 11.67 -8.63 -11.43
N LYS A 13 12.00 -7.50 -12.02
CA LYS A 13 11.13 -6.31 -12.07
C LYS A 13 9.73 -6.60 -12.61
N ASP A 14 9.64 -7.36 -13.69
CA ASP A 14 8.34 -7.69 -14.30
C ASP A 14 7.45 -8.47 -13.34
N ARG A 15 8.03 -9.40 -12.58
CA ARG A 15 7.29 -10.17 -11.58
C ARG A 15 6.84 -9.30 -10.41
N VAL A 16 7.69 -8.40 -9.96
CA VAL A 16 7.35 -7.45 -8.89
C VAL A 16 6.19 -6.55 -9.34
N TYR A 17 6.26 -6.03 -10.55
CA TYR A 17 5.20 -5.19 -11.11
C TYR A 17 3.87 -5.95 -11.19
N GLU A 18 3.89 -7.16 -11.72
CA GLU A 18 2.71 -8.02 -11.83
C GLU A 18 2.08 -8.28 -10.45
N ALA A 19 2.91 -8.60 -9.46
CA ALA A 19 2.44 -8.87 -8.10
C ALA A 19 1.80 -7.64 -7.45
N LEU A 20 2.32 -6.44 -7.72
CA LEU A 20 1.72 -5.19 -7.22
C LEU A 20 0.34 -4.89 -7.82
N ASN A 21 -0.01 -5.54 -8.91
CA ASN A 21 -1.32 -5.42 -9.56
C ASN A 21 -2.24 -6.62 -9.28
N ASP A 22 -1.78 -7.61 -8.54
CA ASP A 22 -2.56 -8.81 -8.24
C ASP A 22 -3.39 -8.60 -6.97
N PRO A 23 -4.73 -8.58 -7.09
CA PRO A 23 -5.58 -8.32 -5.93
C PRO A 23 -5.50 -9.41 -4.85
N GLU A 24 -5.21 -10.65 -5.19
CA GLU A 24 -5.06 -11.71 -4.19
C GLU A 24 -3.79 -11.52 -3.36
N ILE A 25 -2.70 -11.13 -4.00
CA ILE A 25 -1.45 -10.83 -3.31
C ILE A 25 -1.61 -9.58 -2.44
N LEU A 26 -2.20 -8.53 -2.98
CA LEU A 26 -2.44 -7.28 -2.25
C LEU A 26 -3.30 -7.51 -1.01
N LYS A 27 -4.35 -8.31 -1.15
CA LYS A 27 -5.24 -8.61 -0.01
C LYS A 27 -4.49 -9.30 1.13
N GLN A 28 -3.58 -10.21 0.81
CA GLN A 28 -2.75 -10.90 1.81
C GLN A 28 -1.76 -9.96 2.50
N CYS A 29 -1.27 -8.96 1.78
CA CYS A 29 -0.18 -8.09 2.26
C CYS A 29 -0.66 -6.84 2.98
N ILE A 30 -1.84 -6.32 2.65
CA ILE A 30 -2.39 -5.13 3.29
C ILE A 30 -2.88 -5.49 4.70
N PRO A 31 -2.29 -4.90 5.75
CA PRO A 31 -2.69 -5.21 7.13
C PRO A 31 -4.17 -4.90 7.37
N GLY A 32 -4.89 -5.87 7.94
CA GLY A 32 -6.30 -5.72 8.26
C GLY A 32 -7.27 -5.74 7.09
N CYS A 33 -6.80 -6.05 5.89
CA CYS A 33 -7.65 -6.09 4.70
C CYS A 33 -8.62 -7.26 4.74
N GLU A 34 -9.91 -6.95 4.73
CA GLU A 34 -10.99 -7.93 4.72
C GLU A 34 -11.50 -8.20 3.32
N GLU A 35 -11.55 -7.17 2.48
CA GLU A 35 -12.02 -7.27 1.09
C GLU A 35 -11.15 -6.41 0.20
N LEU A 36 -10.83 -6.91 -0.98
CA LEU A 36 -10.19 -6.15 -2.03
C LEU A 36 -10.81 -6.57 -3.36
N ILE A 37 -11.42 -5.60 -4.05
CA ILE A 37 -12.12 -5.83 -5.30
C ILE A 37 -11.45 -5.00 -6.38
N LYS A 38 -11.03 -5.66 -7.46
CA LYS A 38 -10.49 -4.99 -8.64
C LYS A 38 -11.61 -4.82 -9.65
N HIS A 39 -12.10 -3.59 -9.80
CA HIS A 39 -13.19 -3.26 -10.71
C HIS A 39 -12.74 -3.15 -12.16
N SER A 40 -11.49 -2.75 -12.37
CA SER A 40 -10.86 -2.64 -13.69
C SER A 40 -9.34 -2.72 -13.51
N ASP A 41 -8.59 -2.61 -14.59
CA ASP A 41 -7.12 -2.62 -14.52
C ASP A 41 -6.56 -1.46 -13.69
N THR A 42 -7.35 -0.40 -13.50
CA THR A 42 -6.91 0.81 -12.81
C THR A 42 -7.74 1.18 -11.59
N GLU A 43 -8.77 0.41 -11.25
CA GLU A 43 -9.67 0.74 -10.15
C GLU A 43 -9.77 -0.39 -9.13
N LEU A 44 -9.47 -0.06 -7.87
CA LEU A 44 -9.56 -1.00 -6.75
C LEU A 44 -10.45 -0.41 -5.66
N GLU A 45 -11.14 -1.29 -4.95
CA GLU A 45 -11.91 -0.96 -3.75
C GLU A 45 -11.48 -1.90 -2.63
N ALA A 46 -11.25 -1.35 -1.45
CA ALA A 46 -10.78 -2.14 -0.30
C ALA A 46 -11.58 -1.82 0.96
N LYS A 47 -11.74 -2.85 1.80
CA LYS A 47 -12.24 -2.68 3.17
C LYS A 47 -11.18 -3.20 4.12
N VAL A 48 -10.77 -2.32 5.04
CA VAL A 48 -9.64 -2.57 5.93
C VAL A 48 -10.04 -2.22 7.36
N VAL A 49 -9.74 -3.11 8.29
CA VAL A 49 -9.93 -2.84 9.73
C VAL A 49 -8.58 -2.46 10.32
N LEU A 50 -8.48 -1.26 10.86
CA LEU A 50 -7.26 -0.75 11.48
C LEU A 50 -7.50 -0.26 12.89
N LYS A 51 -6.47 -0.43 13.73
CA LYS A 51 -6.42 0.18 15.05
C LYS A 51 -5.25 1.17 15.08
N ILE A 52 -5.58 2.45 15.26
CA ILE A 52 -4.60 3.54 15.28
C ILE A 52 -4.71 4.20 16.65
N GLY A 53 -3.78 3.89 17.57
CA GLY A 53 -3.89 4.30 18.96
C GLY A 53 -5.19 3.78 19.57
N PRO A 54 -6.01 4.63 20.18
CA PRO A 54 -7.30 4.22 20.76
C PRO A 54 -8.42 4.08 19.72
N VAL A 55 -8.20 4.46 18.47
CA VAL A 55 -9.22 4.43 17.41
C VAL A 55 -9.15 3.12 16.66
N LYS A 56 -10.22 2.33 16.72
CA LYS A 56 -10.40 1.12 15.92
C LYS A 56 -11.60 1.33 15.00
N ALA A 57 -11.40 1.16 13.69
CA ALA A 57 -12.47 1.38 12.73
C ALA A 57 -12.28 0.54 11.47
N LYS A 58 -13.40 0.33 10.77
CA LYS A 58 -13.42 -0.23 9.44
C LYS A 58 -13.39 0.93 8.45
N PHE A 59 -12.41 0.91 7.56
CA PHE A 59 -12.26 1.90 6.50
C PHE A 59 -12.63 1.30 5.16
N SER A 60 -13.39 2.05 4.38
CA SER A 60 -13.66 1.73 2.98
C SER A 60 -12.84 2.67 2.12
N GLY A 61 -12.08 2.13 1.18
CA GLY A 61 -11.19 2.91 0.34
C GLY A 61 -11.37 2.62 -1.13
N ASP A 62 -11.20 3.66 -1.94
CA ASP A 62 -11.15 3.59 -3.39
C ASP A 62 -9.77 4.00 -3.85
N VAL A 63 -9.19 3.25 -4.78
CA VAL A 63 -7.84 3.47 -5.29
C VAL A 63 -7.87 3.50 -6.82
N GLN A 64 -7.22 4.52 -7.37
CA GLN A 64 -6.97 4.65 -8.81
C GLN A 64 -5.50 4.39 -9.07
N LEU A 65 -5.21 3.53 -10.04
CA LEU A 65 -3.84 3.21 -10.47
C LEU A 65 -3.50 3.95 -11.75
N GLU A 66 -2.28 4.46 -11.84
CA GLU A 66 -1.71 5.00 -13.07
C GLU A 66 -0.62 4.04 -13.52
N THR A 67 -0.85 3.36 -14.63
CA THR A 67 -0.01 2.26 -15.11
C THR A 67 0.79 2.56 -16.36
N SER A 68 0.77 3.80 -16.84
CA SER A 68 1.48 4.20 -18.08
C SER A 68 2.99 4.04 -17.98
N GLY A 69 3.56 3.98 -16.79
CA GLY A 69 4.99 3.78 -16.55
C GLY A 69 5.42 2.31 -16.45
N ALA A 70 4.53 1.36 -16.73
CA ALA A 70 4.81 -0.06 -16.59
C ALA A 70 5.96 -0.53 -17.48
N PRO A 71 6.82 -1.47 -17.03
CA PRO A 71 6.87 -2.07 -15.69
C PRO A 71 7.82 -1.34 -14.72
N ASP A 72 8.27 -0.16 -15.05
CA ASP A 72 9.28 0.59 -14.30
C ASP A 72 8.69 1.40 -13.17
N ALA A 73 7.42 1.78 -13.28
CA ALA A 73 6.76 2.62 -12.31
C ALA A 73 5.25 2.39 -12.27
N ILE A 74 4.67 2.64 -11.11
CA ILE A 74 3.22 2.68 -10.92
C ILE A 74 2.91 3.74 -9.88
N SER A 75 1.88 4.52 -10.12
CA SER A 75 1.39 5.51 -9.16
C SER A 75 -0.03 5.17 -8.77
N LEU A 76 -0.41 5.55 -7.56
CA LEU A 76 -1.77 5.38 -7.08
C LEU A 76 -2.26 6.64 -6.38
N THR A 77 -3.56 6.88 -6.48
CA THR A 77 -4.27 7.86 -5.66
C THR A 77 -5.43 7.15 -5.00
N GLY A 78 -5.77 7.56 -3.79
CA GLY A 78 -6.83 6.90 -3.06
C GLY A 78 -7.42 7.74 -1.96
N GLN A 79 -8.59 7.32 -1.51
CA GLN A 79 -9.25 7.91 -0.38
C GLN A 79 -9.92 6.81 0.44
N GLY A 80 -9.89 6.96 1.74
CA GLY A 80 -10.50 6.04 2.67
C GLY A 80 -11.42 6.78 3.64
N ASN A 81 -12.55 6.16 3.97
CA ASN A 81 -13.52 6.71 4.89
C ASN A 81 -13.82 5.68 5.98
N GLY A 82 -13.64 6.10 7.22
CA GLY A 82 -13.93 5.31 8.41
C GLY A 82 -15.15 5.81 9.20
N GLY A 83 -16.01 6.59 8.55
CA GLY A 83 -17.20 7.15 9.22
C GLY A 83 -16.80 8.09 10.35
N ALA A 84 -17.30 7.81 11.56
CA ALA A 84 -17.00 8.63 12.74
C ALA A 84 -15.51 8.67 13.10
N ALA A 85 -14.73 7.68 12.67
CA ALA A 85 -13.28 7.63 12.95
C ALA A 85 -12.49 8.66 12.12
N GLY A 86 -13.02 9.09 10.98
CA GLY A 86 -12.35 10.04 10.13
C GLY A 86 -12.08 9.52 8.72
N HIS A 87 -11.22 10.22 8.01
CA HIS A 87 -10.94 9.91 6.61
C HIS A 87 -9.48 10.23 6.26
N ALA A 88 -9.03 9.68 5.13
CA ALA A 88 -7.72 9.94 4.59
C ALA A 88 -7.80 10.03 3.06
N LYS A 89 -6.96 10.88 2.48
CA LYS A 89 -6.83 11.02 1.04
C LYS A 89 -5.36 11.18 0.71
N GLY A 90 -4.89 10.47 -0.30
CA GLY A 90 -3.49 10.57 -0.65
C GLY A 90 -3.10 9.79 -1.88
N GLY A 91 -1.82 9.63 -2.05
CA GLY A 91 -1.25 8.88 -3.16
C GLY A 91 0.16 8.42 -2.90
N ALA A 92 0.65 7.60 -3.80
CA ALA A 92 2.01 7.11 -3.75
C ALA A 92 2.57 6.94 -5.16
N ASP A 93 3.86 7.20 -5.29
CA ASP A 93 4.63 6.92 -6.50
C ASP A 93 5.62 5.81 -6.19
N VAL A 94 5.61 4.77 -7.00
CA VAL A 94 6.47 3.59 -6.85
C VAL A 94 7.33 3.46 -8.08
N SER A 95 8.63 3.28 -7.90
CA SER A 95 9.57 3.01 -8.98
C SER A 95 10.29 1.68 -8.74
N LEU A 96 10.55 0.96 -9.82
CA LEU A 96 11.21 -0.34 -9.80
C LEU A 96 12.46 -0.29 -10.66
N VAL A 97 13.60 -0.65 -10.07
CA VAL A 97 14.88 -0.71 -10.75
C VAL A 97 15.45 -2.12 -10.64
N ALA A 98 15.74 -2.71 -11.78
CA ALA A 98 16.37 -4.04 -11.81
C ALA A 98 17.80 -3.97 -11.28
N ASP A 99 18.16 -4.95 -10.44
CA ASP A 99 19.49 -5.12 -9.87
C ASP A 99 19.82 -6.62 -9.92
N GLY A 100 20.35 -7.08 -11.06
CA GLY A 100 20.52 -8.50 -11.32
C GLY A 100 19.17 -9.21 -11.32
N ASP A 101 19.04 -10.24 -10.48
CA ASP A 101 17.81 -11.02 -10.32
C ASP A 101 16.86 -10.43 -9.29
N THR A 102 17.26 -9.32 -8.66
CA THR A 102 16.45 -8.62 -7.66
C THR A 102 15.93 -7.31 -8.20
N THR A 103 15.02 -6.70 -7.46
CA THR A 103 14.43 -5.39 -7.81
C THR A 103 14.55 -4.46 -6.62
N ILE A 104 14.98 -3.23 -6.88
CA ILE A 104 14.96 -2.16 -5.91
C ILE A 104 13.64 -1.42 -6.10
N LEU A 105 12.78 -1.48 -5.07
CA LEU A 105 11.51 -0.78 -5.05
C LEU A 105 11.66 0.48 -4.19
N ARG A 106 11.38 1.63 -4.77
CA ARG A 106 11.35 2.91 -4.06
C ARG A 106 9.94 3.46 -4.08
N TYR A 107 9.50 4.00 -2.94
CA TYR A 107 8.20 4.64 -2.91
C TYR A 107 8.23 5.97 -2.17
N GLU A 108 7.36 6.88 -2.60
CA GLU A 108 7.06 8.13 -1.93
C GLU A 108 5.55 8.24 -1.80
N ALA A 109 5.06 8.46 -0.58
CA ALA A 109 3.64 8.55 -0.29
C ALA A 109 3.32 9.82 0.47
N LYS A 110 2.15 10.38 0.18
CA LYS A 110 1.60 11.55 0.87
C LYS A 110 0.14 11.31 1.19
N ALA A 111 -0.29 11.77 2.34
CA ALA A 111 -1.69 11.68 2.73
C ALA A 111 -2.12 12.84 3.59
N ASP A 112 -3.37 13.27 3.37
CA ASP A 112 -4.06 14.21 4.23
C ASP A 112 -5.06 13.43 5.07
N ILE A 113 -5.00 13.65 6.37
CA ILE A 113 -5.82 12.95 7.35
C ILE A 113 -6.80 13.93 7.96
N GLY A 114 -8.07 13.55 8.03
CA GLY A 114 -9.11 14.41 8.58
C GLY A 114 -9.98 13.70 9.62
N GLY A 115 -10.80 14.50 10.29
CA GLY A 115 -11.73 14.00 11.30
C GLY A 115 -11.05 13.57 12.59
N LYS A 116 -11.62 12.57 13.24
CA LYS A 116 -11.17 12.09 14.55
C LYS A 116 -9.73 11.55 14.52
N LEU A 117 -9.33 10.91 13.41
CA LEU A 117 -7.97 10.44 13.23
C LEU A 117 -6.94 11.58 13.32
N ALA A 118 -7.24 12.74 12.74
CA ALA A 118 -6.33 13.87 12.74
C ALA A 118 -6.04 14.37 14.17
N GLN A 119 -6.97 14.17 15.09
CA GLN A 119 -6.83 14.58 16.49
C GLN A 119 -5.81 13.73 17.26
N LEU A 120 -5.42 12.59 16.73
CA LEU A 120 -4.39 11.74 17.34
C LEU A 120 -2.99 12.35 17.27
N GLY A 121 -2.81 13.33 16.39
CA GLY A 121 -1.53 14.04 16.24
C GLY A 121 -0.63 13.46 15.15
N GLY A 122 0.16 14.32 14.54
CA GLY A 122 1.01 13.96 13.40
C GLY A 122 2.04 12.89 13.71
N ARG A 123 2.58 12.88 14.93
CA ARG A 123 3.59 11.90 15.34
C ARG A 123 3.02 10.48 15.35
N LEU A 124 1.82 10.29 15.93
CA LEU A 124 1.17 8.97 15.97
C LEU A 124 0.75 8.52 14.58
N ILE A 125 0.21 9.43 13.77
CA ILE A 125 -0.16 9.15 12.39
C ILE A 125 1.05 8.71 11.58
N GLN A 126 2.16 9.45 11.69
CA GLN A 126 3.41 9.15 10.96
C GLN A 126 3.99 7.79 11.36
N SER A 127 4.07 7.50 12.64
CA SER A 127 4.62 6.23 13.12
C SER A 127 3.73 5.04 12.75
N THR A 128 2.42 5.22 12.78
CA THR A 128 1.47 4.18 12.36
C THR A 128 1.57 3.90 10.87
N ALA A 129 1.64 4.94 10.04
CA ALA A 129 1.78 4.79 8.59
C ALA A 129 3.07 4.04 8.25
N LYS A 130 4.18 4.39 8.90
CA LYS A 130 5.46 3.70 8.72
C LYS A 130 5.37 2.22 9.10
N LYS A 131 4.71 1.90 10.20
CA LYS A 131 4.51 0.52 10.66
C LYS A 131 3.66 -0.27 9.67
N LEU A 132 2.58 0.31 9.17
CA LEU A 132 1.70 -0.35 8.19
C LEU A 132 2.43 -0.61 6.88
N ALA A 133 3.18 0.36 6.38
CA ALA A 133 3.99 0.18 5.16
C ALA A 133 5.03 -0.91 5.35
N GLY A 134 5.71 -0.95 6.50
CA GLY A 134 6.69 -1.97 6.82
C GLY A 134 6.08 -3.38 6.83
N LYS A 135 4.90 -3.53 7.42
CA LYS A 135 4.17 -4.81 7.42
C LYS A 135 3.76 -5.24 6.02
N PHE A 136 3.27 -4.29 5.21
CA PHE A 136 2.90 -4.55 3.83
C PHE A 136 4.08 -5.12 3.05
N PHE A 137 5.22 -4.44 3.05
CA PHE A 137 6.37 -4.86 2.27
C PHE A 137 7.04 -6.12 2.80
N LYS A 138 7.01 -6.35 4.11
CA LYS A 138 7.48 -7.61 4.68
C LYS A 138 6.66 -8.79 4.18
N SER A 139 5.34 -8.66 4.18
CA SER A 139 4.43 -9.68 3.67
C SER A 139 4.60 -9.87 2.16
N PHE A 140 4.73 -8.78 1.43
CA PHE A 140 4.92 -8.78 -0.02
C PHE A 140 6.20 -9.52 -0.41
N ALA A 141 7.32 -9.21 0.25
CA ALA A 141 8.58 -9.90 0.01
C ALA A 141 8.48 -11.38 0.32
N ALA A 142 7.79 -11.76 1.42
CA ALA A 142 7.61 -13.16 1.80
C ALA A 142 6.80 -13.95 0.77
N VAL A 143 5.72 -13.37 0.24
CA VAL A 143 4.91 -14.01 -0.81
C VAL A 143 5.74 -14.27 -2.06
N ILE A 144 6.56 -13.30 -2.47
CA ILE A 144 7.43 -13.43 -3.64
C ILE A 144 8.53 -14.48 -3.41
N ASP A 145 9.13 -14.51 -2.22
CA ASP A 145 10.14 -15.51 -1.88
C ASP A 145 9.58 -16.94 -1.91
N GLU A 146 8.35 -17.15 -1.43
CA GLU A 146 7.69 -18.45 -1.48
C GLU A 146 7.49 -18.92 -2.91
N GLU A 147 7.10 -18.04 -3.82
CA GLU A 147 6.96 -18.35 -5.25
C GLU A 147 8.29 -18.77 -5.87
N THR A 148 9.38 -18.10 -5.47
CA THR A 148 10.73 -18.36 -6.01
C THR A 148 11.24 -19.73 -5.57
N ILE A 149 10.90 -20.16 -4.36
CA ILE A 149 11.30 -21.46 -3.80
C ILE A 149 10.46 -22.61 -4.38
N ALA A 150 9.21 -22.32 -4.68
CA ALA A 150 8.29 -23.29 -5.26
C ALA A 150 8.59 -23.50 -6.73
#